data_3611aa59068bc0c3d7ac45360bb38c87
#
_entry.id   3611aa59068bc0c3d7ac45360bb38c87
#
_cell.length_a   1.000
_cell.length_b   1.000
_cell.length_c   1.000
_cell.angle_alpha   90.00
_cell.angle_beta   90.00
_cell.angle_gamma   90.00
#
_symmetry.space_group_name_H-M   'P 1'
#
loop_
_entity.id
_entity.type
_entity.pdbx_description
1 polymer ?
#
loop_
_entity_poly.entity_id
_entity_poly.type
_entity_poly.pdbx_seq_one_letter_code
_entity_poly.pdbx_strand_id
1 'polypeptide(L)'
;MAGDQPAFPPSVVVAIKALACGLPSRRGLPLARWSVAELRQEAVASGLVAKISGTTLWRWLGQDALRPWRHRTWIFPRDPHFARKAGRVIDLYRRRWKGAALGPRDYVLCIDEKTSIQARRRRHRSLPPAPGRPIYVEHEYARAGALAYLAAWDVHRARLFGRCERKNCIAAFHLLVGQVMGREPYRSARRVFLITDNGSCHRGRRAADRLRARWSNIVLVHTPVHASWLNQIEVYFSIVQRKLLTPSDFESLADLKRNVMAFQARYQRAAKPFKWTFARRDLHGLRATLKKRRASACTLPNRNTSS
;
A
#
# COMPACT_ATOMS: atom_id res chain seq x y z
N MET A 1 8.78 54.58 -21.75
CA MET A 1 8.92 53.22 -21.23
C MET A 1 7.81 52.38 -21.85
N ALA A 2 8.12 51.58 -22.86
CA ALA A 2 7.15 50.66 -23.44
C ALA A 2 6.92 49.53 -22.43
N GLY A 3 5.72 49.43 -21.84
CA GLY A 3 5.35 48.39 -20.94
C GLY A 3 5.40 47.05 -21.67
N ASP A 4 6.12 46.11 -21.07
CA ASP A 4 6.32 44.73 -21.54
C ASP A 4 4.94 44.04 -21.59
N GLN A 5 4.26 44.11 -22.73
CA GLN A 5 2.98 43.38 -22.89
C GLN A 5 3.29 41.89 -22.79
N PRO A 6 2.56 41.16 -21.91
CA PRO A 6 2.79 39.74 -21.77
C PRO A 6 2.56 39.05 -23.13
N ALA A 7 3.53 38.26 -23.59
CA ALA A 7 3.56 37.59 -24.90
C ALA A 7 2.29 36.73 -25.19
N PHE A 8 1.42 36.54 -24.20
CA PHE A 8 0.16 35.82 -24.30
C PHE A 8 -0.91 36.49 -23.45
N PRO A 9 -2.14 36.70 -23.97
CA PRO A 9 -3.24 37.25 -23.20
C PRO A 9 -3.66 36.28 -22.06
N PRO A 10 -4.18 36.82 -20.94
CA PRO A 10 -4.62 36.01 -19.79
C PRO A 10 -5.64 34.91 -20.14
N SER A 11 -6.51 35.15 -21.12
CA SER A 11 -7.49 34.17 -21.61
C SER A 11 -6.84 32.91 -22.19
N VAL A 12 -5.74 33.06 -22.90
CA VAL A 12 -4.96 31.93 -23.44
C VAL A 12 -4.34 31.12 -22.32
N VAL A 13 -3.79 31.77 -21.30
CA VAL A 13 -3.22 31.08 -20.13
C VAL A 13 -4.29 30.26 -19.41
N VAL A 14 -5.47 30.85 -19.20
CA VAL A 14 -6.61 30.14 -18.58
C VAL A 14 -7.07 28.96 -19.45
N ALA A 15 -7.18 29.14 -20.76
CA ALA A 15 -7.61 28.07 -21.68
C ALA A 15 -6.64 26.88 -21.67
N ILE A 16 -5.32 27.15 -21.65
CA ILE A 16 -4.28 26.10 -21.57
C ILE A 16 -4.32 25.41 -20.20
N LYS A 17 -4.49 26.14 -19.12
CA LYS A 17 -4.65 25.52 -17.78
C LYS A 17 -5.93 24.65 -17.71
N ALA A 18 -7.02 25.08 -18.31
CA ALA A 18 -8.26 24.30 -18.43
C ALA A 18 -8.03 23.02 -19.27
N LEU A 19 -7.31 23.14 -20.40
CA LEU A 19 -6.90 21.98 -21.20
C LEU A 19 -6.10 20.97 -20.37
N ALA A 20 -5.12 21.44 -19.60
CA ALA A 20 -4.29 20.59 -18.74
C ALA A 20 -5.06 19.91 -17.61
N CYS A 21 -6.18 20.47 -17.15
CA CYS A 21 -7.08 19.88 -16.16
C CYS A 21 -8.02 18.82 -16.75
N GLY A 22 -8.16 18.76 -18.08
CA GLY A 22 -8.93 17.74 -18.78
C GLY A 22 -8.14 16.46 -19.00
N LEU A 23 -8.84 15.34 -19.20
CA LEU A 23 -8.20 14.08 -19.63
C LEU A 23 -8.02 14.11 -21.15
N PRO A 24 -6.85 13.67 -21.70
CA PRO A 24 -6.62 13.57 -23.15
C PRO A 24 -7.70 12.73 -23.85
N SER A 25 -8.12 11.64 -23.22
CA SER A 25 -9.13 10.73 -23.76
C SER A 25 -10.50 11.38 -23.99
N ARG A 26 -10.84 12.49 -23.33
CA ARG A 26 -12.07 13.25 -23.60
C ARG A 26 -12.02 14.03 -24.91
N ARG A 27 -10.83 14.20 -25.45
CA ARG A 27 -10.57 14.85 -26.75
C ARG A 27 -10.30 13.83 -27.86
N GLY A 28 -10.59 12.55 -27.61
CA GLY A 28 -10.35 11.48 -28.56
C GLY A 28 -8.90 11.04 -28.69
N LEU A 29 -7.98 11.57 -27.86
CA LEU A 29 -6.57 11.20 -27.91
C LEU A 29 -6.33 9.89 -27.15
N PRO A 30 -5.55 8.93 -27.70
CA PRO A 30 -5.24 7.66 -27.07
C PRO A 30 -4.15 7.78 -25.98
N LEU A 31 -4.31 8.75 -25.09
CA LEU A 31 -3.35 9.07 -24.04
C LEU A 31 -4.03 8.98 -22.67
N ALA A 32 -3.34 8.38 -21.70
CA ALA A 32 -3.82 8.28 -20.32
C ALA A 32 -3.63 9.59 -19.52
N ARG A 33 -2.69 10.42 -19.92
CA ARG A 33 -2.30 11.67 -19.23
C ARG A 33 -1.55 12.58 -20.19
N TRP A 34 -1.44 13.86 -19.84
CA TRP A 34 -0.63 14.81 -20.61
C TRP A 34 0.83 14.75 -20.18
N SER A 35 1.74 14.75 -21.14
CA SER A 35 3.09 15.31 -20.97
C SER A 35 3.09 16.78 -21.37
N VAL A 36 4.17 17.50 -21.06
CA VAL A 36 4.32 18.90 -21.50
C VAL A 36 4.37 19.00 -23.02
N ALA A 37 5.01 18.04 -23.68
CA ALA A 37 5.12 18.00 -25.14
C ALA A 37 3.75 17.81 -25.80
N GLU A 38 2.97 16.83 -25.34
CA GLU A 38 1.62 16.54 -25.85
C GLU A 38 0.65 17.70 -25.60
N LEU A 39 0.72 18.30 -24.39
CA LEU A 39 -0.10 19.48 -24.07
C LEU A 39 0.25 20.66 -25.00
N ARG A 40 1.53 20.84 -25.34
CA ARG A 40 1.97 21.86 -26.31
C ARG A 40 1.40 21.59 -27.69
N GLN A 41 1.50 20.36 -28.16
CA GLN A 41 0.97 19.95 -29.48
C GLN A 41 -0.54 20.20 -29.54
N GLU A 42 -1.28 19.78 -28.52
CA GLU A 42 -2.73 19.96 -28.48
C GLU A 42 -3.15 21.43 -28.36
N ALA A 43 -2.40 22.26 -27.62
CA ALA A 43 -2.66 23.70 -27.54
C ALA A 43 -2.52 24.40 -28.90
N VAL A 44 -1.57 23.95 -29.73
CA VAL A 44 -1.40 24.44 -31.10
C VAL A 44 -2.47 23.84 -32.01
N ALA A 45 -2.70 22.54 -31.98
CA ALA A 45 -3.69 21.84 -32.81
C ALA A 45 -5.14 22.35 -32.58
N SER A 46 -5.46 22.72 -31.35
CA SER A 46 -6.78 23.31 -30.99
C SER A 46 -6.88 24.81 -31.26
N GLY A 47 -5.85 25.44 -31.86
CA GLY A 47 -5.86 26.86 -32.21
C GLY A 47 -5.77 27.81 -31.00
N LEU A 48 -5.47 27.31 -29.80
CA LEU A 48 -5.31 28.17 -28.61
C LEU A 48 -4.12 29.11 -28.72
N VAL A 49 -3.05 28.65 -29.38
CA VAL A 49 -1.84 29.41 -29.65
C VAL A 49 -1.21 28.97 -30.99
N ALA A 50 -0.57 29.89 -31.70
CA ALA A 50 0.20 29.54 -32.90
C ALA A 50 1.50 28.78 -32.54
N LYS A 51 2.15 29.21 -31.45
CA LYS A 51 3.40 28.60 -30.94
C LYS A 51 3.56 28.87 -29.46
N ILE A 52 4.08 27.91 -28.71
CA ILE A 52 4.41 28.06 -27.29
C ILE A 52 5.58 27.15 -26.91
N SER A 53 6.45 27.57 -25.99
CA SER A 53 7.53 26.74 -25.49
C SER A 53 7.08 25.80 -24.37
N GLY A 54 7.72 24.63 -24.27
CA GLY A 54 7.47 23.70 -23.16
C GLY A 54 7.81 24.32 -21.80
N THR A 55 8.84 25.17 -21.74
CA THR A 55 9.26 25.91 -20.52
C THR A 55 8.17 26.88 -20.07
N THR A 56 7.55 27.60 -21.00
CA THR A 56 6.42 28.50 -20.70
C THR A 56 5.24 27.74 -20.11
N LEU A 57 4.85 26.62 -20.75
CA LEU A 57 3.80 25.74 -20.23
C LEU A 57 4.12 25.21 -18.84
N TRP A 58 5.34 24.70 -18.67
CA TRP A 58 5.77 24.15 -17.38
C TRP A 58 5.72 25.21 -16.28
N ARG A 59 6.15 26.44 -16.56
CA ARG A 59 6.08 27.57 -15.63
C ARG A 59 4.63 27.92 -15.26
N TRP A 60 3.72 28.04 -16.25
CA TRP A 60 2.31 28.37 -16.00
C TRP A 60 1.59 27.28 -15.19
N LEU A 61 1.82 26.02 -15.50
CA LEU A 61 1.26 24.90 -14.74
C LEU A 61 1.83 24.85 -13.33
N GLY A 62 3.10 25.21 -13.16
CA GLY A 62 3.76 25.28 -11.86
C GLY A 62 3.16 26.32 -10.91
N GLN A 63 2.69 27.47 -11.44
CA GLN A 63 2.02 28.52 -10.66
C GLN A 63 0.81 28.02 -9.89
N ASP A 64 0.01 27.11 -10.48
CA ASP A 64 -1.17 26.52 -9.85
C ASP A 64 -0.93 25.10 -9.34
N ALA A 65 0.34 24.69 -9.21
CA ALA A 65 0.74 23.32 -8.82
C ALA A 65 0.12 22.21 -9.71
N LEU A 66 -0.28 22.54 -10.94
CA LEU A 66 -0.84 21.59 -11.89
C LEU A 66 0.26 20.66 -12.43
N ARG A 67 0.04 19.36 -12.34
CA ARG A 67 0.97 18.32 -12.79
C ARG A 67 0.23 17.24 -13.56
N PRO A 68 -0.26 17.51 -14.79
CA PRO A 68 -1.11 16.60 -15.55
C PRO A 68 -0.38 15.31 -15.96
N TRP A 69 0.94 15.27 -15.90
CA TRP A 69 1.76 14.07 -16.07
C TRP A 69 1.84 13.16 -14.84
N ARG A 70 1.31 13.58 -13.66
CA ARG A 70 1.28 12.78 -12.43
C ARG A 70 -0.10 12.18 -12.22
N HIS A 71 -0.14 10.97 -11.69
CA HIS A 71 -1.36 10.33 -11.22
C HIS A 71 -1.17 9.81 -9.80
N ARG A 72 -2.26 9.70 -9.07
CA ARG A 72 -2.33 8.97 -7.81
C ARG A 72 -3.50 8.01 -7.89
N THR A 73 -3.23 6.78 -7.53
CA THR A 73 -4.30 5.80 -7.35
C THR A 73 -5.07 6.10 -6.08
N TRP A 74 -6.36 5.87 -6.11
CA TRP A 74 -7.23 5.97 -4.95
C TRP A 74 -8.25 4.84 -5.00
N ILE A 75 -8.69 4.38 -3.81
CA ILE A 75 -9.61 3.26 -3.69
C ILE A 75 -10.92 3.77 -3.12
N PHE A 76 -12.02 3.42 -3.76
CA PHE A 76 -13.36 3.55 -3.20
C PHE A 76 -13.58 2.40 -2.22
N PRO A 77 -13.86 2.66 -0.93
CA PRO A 77 -14.26 1.61 -0.01
C PRO A 77 -15.58 1.01 -0.48
N ARG A 78 -15.53 -0.25 -0.94
CA ARG A 78 -16.72 -1.01 -1.34
C ARG A 78 -17.38 -1.71 -0.16
N ASP A 79 -16.71 -1.78 0.99
CA ASP A 79 -17.24 -2.40 2.20
C ASP A 79 -18.32 -1.50 2.82
N PRO A 80 -19.60 -1.93 2.89
CA PRO A 80 -20.69 -1.13 3.48
C PRO A 80 -20.42 -0.83 4.97
N HIS A 81 -19.61 -1.67 5.62
CA HIS A 81 -19.24 -1.55 7.02
C HIS A 81 -17.83 -0.98 7.24
N PHE A 82 -17.27 -0.30 6.22
CA PHE A 82 -15.90 0.21 6.24
C PHE A 82 -15.57 0.99 7.52
N ALA A 83 -16.37 2.00 7.86
CA ALA A 83 -16.10 2.84 9.03
C ALA A 83 -16.13 2.06 10.35
N ARG A 84 -17.09 1.13 10.49
CA ARG A 84 -17.21 0.28 11.68
C ARG A 84 -16.01 -0.64 11.83
N LYS A 85 -15.59 -1.32 10.76
CA LYS A 85 -14.44 -2.23 10.76
C LYS A 85 -13.13 -1.47 10.96
N ALA A 86 -12.89 -0.38 10.21
CA ALA A 86 -11.72 0.46 10.38
C ALA A 86 -11.63 1.05 11.79
N GLY A 87 -12.74 1.55 12.32
CA GLY A 87 -12.81 2.07 13.67
C GLY A 87 -12.43 1.04 14.73
N ARG A 88 -12.84 -0.22 14.59
CA ARG A 88 -12.45 -1.31 15.50
C ARG A 88 -10.94 -1.56 15.50
N VAL A 89 -10.31 -1.54 14.32
CA VAL A 89 -8.85 -1.71 14.19
C VAL A 89 -8.12 -0.54 14.84
N ILE A 90 -8.55 0.70 14.56
CA ILE A 90 -7.96 1.90 15.16
C ILE A 90 -8.10 1.90 16.69
N ASP A 91 -9.25 1.45 17.21
CA ASP A 91 -9.45 1.33 18.66
C ASP A 91 -8.50 0.33 19.31
N LEU A 92 -8.28 -0.85 18.67
CA LEU A 92 -7.32 -1.84 19.15
C LEU A 92 -5.90 -1.28 19.22
N TYR A 93 -5.49 -0.46 18.23
CA TYR A 93 -4.18 0.23 18.25
C TYR A 93 -4.05 1.24 19.40
N ARG A 94 -5.19 1.74 19.91
CA ARG A 94 -5.29 2.62 21.10
C ARG A 94 -5.62 1.85 22.37
N ARG A 95 -5.44 0.55 22.37
CA ARG A 95 -5.77 -0.35 23.48
C ARG A 95 -7.22 -0.21 23.97
N ARG A 96 -8.17 -0.16 23.02
CA ARG A 96 -9.62 -0.12 23.31
C ARG A 96 -10.37 -1.19 22.53
N TRP A 97 -11.43 -1.73 23.12
CA TRP A 97 -12.33 -2.68 22.46
C TRP A 97 -13.76 -2.46 22.91
N LYS A 98 -14.68 -2.22 21.98
CA LYS A 98 -16.11 -1.98 22.27
C LYS A 98 -16.31 -0.85 23.32
N GLY A 99 -15.53 0.21 23.26
CA GLY A 99 -15.61 1.34 24.19
C GLY A 99 -14.76 1.20 25.46
N ALA A 100 -14.43 -0.01 25.91
CA ALA A 100 -13.64 -0.27 27.12
C ALA A 100 -12.13 -0.31 26.82
N ALA A 101 -11.30 0.01 27.81
CA ALA A 101 -9.86 -0.16 27.73
C ALA A 101 -9.48 -1.65 27.73
N LEU A 102 -8.41 -2.01 27.02
CA LEU A 102 -7.83 -3.33 27.09
C LEU A 102 -7.06 -3.53 28.40
N GLY A 103 -7.25 -4.67 29.01
CA GLY A 103 -6.52 -5.06 30.21
C GLY A 103 -5.06 -5.47 29.93
N PRO A 104 -4.25 -5.67 30.98
CA PRO A 104 -2.84 -6.03 30.85
C PRO A 104 -2.60 -7.38 30.15
N ARG A 105 -3.58 -8.30 30.22
CA ARG A 105 -3.53 -9.62 29.58
C ARG A 105 -4.28 -9.68 28.27
N ASP A 106 -4.57 -8.53 27.63
CA ASP A 106 -5.15 -8.43 26.30
C ASP A 106 -4.04 -7.99 25.31
N TYR A 107 -3.83 -8.77 24.25
CA TYR A 107 -2.77 -8.55 23.24
C TYR A 107 -3.38 -8.31 21.88
N VAL A 108 -2.69 -7.49 21.07
CA VAL A 108 -3.14 -7.12 19.72
C VAL A 108 -2.02 -7.44 18.73
N LEU A 109 -2.29 -8.35 17.82
CA LEU A 109 -1.37 -8.73 16.76
C LEU A 109 -1.98 -8.44 15.39
N CYS A 110 -1.15 -7.94 14.49
CA CYS A 110 -1.41 -7.88 13.06
C CYS A 110 -0.79 -9.10 12.39
N ILE A 111 -1.56 -9.81 11.59
CA ILE A 111 -1.11 -11.03 10.91
C ILE A 111 -1.48 -10.96 9.43
N ASP A 112 -0.55 -11.35 8.57
CA ASP A 112 -0.75 -11.40 7.12
C ASP A 112 0.33 -12.22 6.43
N GLU A 113 0.25 -12.33 5.10
CA GLU A 113 1.23 -13.01 4.27
C GLU A 113 1.76 -12.15 3.12
N LYS A 114 3.06 -12.23 2.92
CA LYS A 114 3.71 -11.76 1.70
C LYS A 114 3.92 -12.94 0.77
N THR A 115 3.05 -13.05 -0.23
CA THR A 115 3.06 -14.15 -1.20
C THR A 115 4.04 -13.91 -2.34
N SER A 116 4.36 -14.96 -3.08
CA SER A 116 5.11 -14.92 -4.34
C SER A 116 6.49 -14.26 -4.24
N ILE A 117 7.18 -14.42 -3.11
CA ILE A 117 8.55 -13.95 -2.98
C ILE A 117 9.44 -14.88 -3.81
N GLN A 118 9.93 -14.36 -4.93
CA GLN A 118 10.74 -15.14 -5.87
C GLN A 118 12.20 -15.20 -5.42
N ALA A 119 12.77 -16.39 -5.44
CA ALA A 119 14.21 -16.58 -5.46
C ALA A 119 14.72 -16.28 -6.87
N ARG A 120 15.37 -15.13 -7.05
CA ARG A 120 15.97 -14.70 -8.31
C ARG A 120 17.47 -14.90 -8.20
N ARG A 121 18.02 -15.83 -8.95
CA ARG A 121 19.46 -16.10 -9.04
C ARG A 121 20.03 -15.29 -10.20
N ARG A 122 20.91 -14.34 -9.91
CA ARG A 122 21.63 -13.56 -10.93
C ARG A 122 22.71 -14.44 -11.58
N ARG A 123 23.01 -14.18 -12.85
CA ARG A 123 24.13 -14.86 -13.56
C ARG A 123 25.47 -14.41 -13.03
N HIS A 124 25.61 -13.11 -12.82
CA HIS A 124 26.81 -12.48 -12.28
C HIS A 124 26.52 -11.84 -10.92
N ARG A 125 27.54 -11.79 -10.08
CA ARG A 125 27.42 -11.15 -8.75
C ARG A 125 27.21 -9.65 -8.89
N SER A 126 26.40 -9.08 -8.00
CA SER A 126 26.26 -7.62 -7.88
C SER A 126 27.60 -6.97 -7.61
N LEU A 127 27.89 -5.87 -8.31
CA LEU A 127 29.09 -5.09 -8.08
C LEU A 127 28.85 -4.11 -6.93
N PRO A 128 29.75 -4.05 -5.92
CA PRO A 128 29.61 -3.12 -4.82
C PRO A 128 29.68 -1.66 -5.30
N PRO A 129 29.16 -0.71 -4.52
CA PRO A 129 29.32 0.71 -4.82
C PRO A 129 30.80 1.11 -4.72
N ALA A 130 31.17 2.11 -5.53
CA ALA A 130 32.48 2.76 -5.51
C ALA A 130 32.30 4.27 -5.68
N PRO A 131 33.31 5.10 -5.47
CA PRO A 131 33.23 6.53 -5.73
C PRO A 131 32.67 6.83 -7.13
N GLY A 132 31.59 7.61 -7.21
CA GLY A 132 30.90 7.92 -8.45
C GLY A 132 30.08 6.78 -9.09
N ARG A 133 30.03 5.60 -8.46
CA ARG A 133 29.32 4.42 -8.97
C ARG A 133 28.39 3.82 -7.90
N PRO A 134 27.07 3.74 -8.16
CA PRO A 134 26.12 3.01 -7.30
C PRO A 134 26.39 1.50 -7.37
N ILE A 135 25.69 0.73 -6.52
CA ILE A 135 25.64 -0.73 -6.66
C ILE A 135 25.07 -1.10 -8.03
N TYR A 136 25.76 -1.95 -8.79
CA TYR A 136 25.24 -2.52 -10.03
C TYR A 136 24.73 -3.93 -9.80
N VAL A 137 23.48 -4.15 -10.19
CA VAL A 137 22.81 -5.44 -10.10
C VAL A 137 22.45 -5.88 -11.52
N GLU A 138 22.89 -7.08 -11.87
CA GLU A 138 22.58 -7.63 -13.19
C GLU A 138 21.07 -7.67 -13.42
N HIS A 139 20.64 -7.27 -14.61
CA HIS A 139 19.22 -7.27 -14.99
C HIS A 139 18.69 -8.70 -15.18
N GLU A 140 19.48 -9.58 -15.79
CA GLU A 140 19.10 -10.97 -16.07
C GLU A 140 19.16 -11.84 -14.80
N TYR A 141 18.17 -12.72 -14.68
CA TYR A 141 18.09 -13.68 -13.58
C TYR A 141 17.34 -14.93 -13.98
N ALA A 142 17.73 -16.05 -13.40
CA ALA A 142 16.96 -17.30 -13.41
C ALA A 142 15.99 -17.34 -12.21
N ARG A 143 14.83 -17.92 -12.41
CA ARG A 143 13.84 -18.12 -11.34
C ARG A 143 14.08 -19.46 -10.66
N ALA A 144 14.39 -19.45 -9.36
CA ALA A 144 14.59 -20.65 -8.55
C ALA A 144 13.37 -20.98 -7.65
N GLY A 145 12.18 -20.53 -8.07
CA GLY A 145 10.92 -20.76 -7.37
C GLY A 145 10.47 -19.57 -6.51
N ALA A 146 9.37 -19.77 -5.75
CA ALA A 146 8.81 -18.74 -4.89
C ALA A 146 8.36 -19.32 -3.54
N LEU A 147 8.36 -18.47 -2.50
CA LEU A 147 7.86 -18.76 -1.16
C LEU A 147 6.79 -17.74 -0.76
N ALA A 148 5.93 -18.14 0.16
CA ALA A 148 5.09 -17.25 0.96
C ALA A 148 5.76 -17.05 2.33
N TYR A 149 5.88 -15.80 2.76
CA TYR A 149 6.32 -15.45 4.10
C TYR A 149 5.12 -14.95 4.91
N LEU A 150 4.69 -15.76 5.87
CA LEU A 150 3.62 -15.41 6.80
C LEU A 150 4.24 -14.79 8.05
N ALA A 151 3.69 -13.68 8.52
CA ALA A 151 4.21 -13.01 9.71
C ALA A 151 3.10 -12.44 10.61
N ALA A 152 3.38 -12.38 11.90
CA ALA A 152 2.53 -11.78 12.93
C ALA A 152 3.33 -10.76 13.74
N TRP A 153 2.76 -9.57 13.93
CA TRP A 153 3.36 -8.44 14.61
C TRP A 153 2.53 -8.05 15.83
N ASP A 154 3.12 -8.13 17.03
CA ASP A 154 2.51 -7.56 18.22
C ASP A 154 2.67 -6.05 18.21
N VAL A 155 1.54 -5.37 18.07
CA VAL A 155 1.45 -3.92 17.85
C VAL A 155 2.09 -3.09 18.98
N HIS A 156 1.93 -3.55 20.21
CA HIS A 156 2.35 -2.79 21.38
C HIS A 156 3.69 -3.24 21.97
N ARG A 157 4.10 -4.49 21.70
CA ARG A 157 5.32 -5.08 22.24
C ARG A 157 6.44 -5.19 21.22
N ALA A 158 6.16 -4.87 19.96
CA ALA A 158 7.10 -5.00 18.84
C ALA A 158 7.70 -6.42 18.72
N ARG A 159 6.90 -7.47 19.01
CA ARG A 159 7.34 -8.85 18.83
C ARG A 159 6.88 -9.36 17.48
N LEU A 160 7.80 -9.98 16.79
CA LEU A 160 7.60 -10.49 15.43
C LEU A 160 7.71 -12.00 15.41
N PHE A 161 6.73 -12.64 14.81
CA PHE A 161 6.71 -14.07 14.51
C PHE A 161 6.63 -14.23 13.01
N GLY A 162 7.22 -15.27 12.47
CA GLY A 162 7.11 -15.51 11.04
C GLY A 162 7.61 -16.87 10.64
N ARG A 163 7.21 -17.30 9.45
CA ARG A 163 7.58 -18.53 8.81
C ARG A 163 7.48 -18.46 7.30
N CYS A 164 8.35 -19.15 6.61
CA CYS A 164 8.31 -19.30 5.17
C CYS A 164 7.70 -20.66 4.80
N GLU A 165 6.71 -20.63 3.90
CA GLU A 165 6.01 -21.79 3.38
C GLU A 165 6.02 -21.80 1.85
N ARG A 166 5.88 -22.98 1.24
CA ARG A 166 5.82 -23.09 -0.22
C ARG A 166 4.54 -22.50 -0.80
N LYS A 167 3.43 -22.61 -0.04
CA LYS A 167 2.12 -22.11 -0.43
C LYS A 167 1.44 -21.40 0.73
N ASN A 168 0.72 -20.33 0.42
CA ASN A 168 -0.21 -19.72 1.34
C ASN A 168 -1.48 -20.61 1.39
N CYS A 169 -1.78 -21.15 2.56
CA CYS A 169 -2.95 -21.99 2.78
C CYS A 169 -3.39 -21.94 4.25
N ILE A 170 -4.57 -22.50 4.52
CA ILE A 170 -5.15 -22.53 5.88
C ILE A 170 -4.18 -23.20 6.87
N ALA A 171 -3.51 -24.29 6.47
CA ALA A 171 -2.57 -24.99 7.35
C ALA A 171 -1.36 -24.09 7.71
N ALA A 172 -0.78 -23.40 6.73
CA ALA A 172 0.33 -22.48 6.96
C ALA A 172 -0.06 -21.34 7.92
N PHE A 173 -1.26 -20.78 7.75
CA PHE A 173 -1.80 -19.76 8.65
C PHE A 173 -1.97 -20.31 10.07
N HIS A 174 -2.58 -21.51 10.25
CA HIS A 174 -2.73 -22.13 11.54
C HIS A 174 -1.40 -22.48 12.22
N LEU A 175 -0.37 -22.83 11.44
CA LEU A 175 0.97 -23.07 11.97
C LEU A 175 1.60 -21.78 12.51
N LEU A 176 1.41 -20.64 11.82
CA LEU A 176 1.87 -19.34 12.33
C LEU A 176 1.12 -18.94 13.61
N VAL A 177 -0.21 -19.08 13.63
CA VAL A 177 -1.01 -18.80 14.83
C VAL A 177 -0.58 -19.72 15.97
N GLY A 178 -0.34 -21.01 15.72
CA GLY A 178 0.19 -21.96 16.71
C GLY A 178 1.56 -21.55 17.25
N GLN A 179 2.45 -21.01 16.41
CA GLN A 179 3.73 -20.48 16.83
C GLN A 179 3.59 -19.28 17.80
N VAL A 180 2.59 -18.43 17.59
CA VAL A 180 2.28 -17.32 18.48
C VAL A 180 1.68 -17.83 19.77
N MET A 181 0.58 -18.62 19.68
CA MET A 181 -0.20 -19.06 20.81
C MET A 181 0.49 -20.10 21.70
N GLY A 182 1.53 -20.76 21.20
CA GLY A 182 2.41 -21.64 21.98
C GLY A 182 3.39 -20.91 22.89
N ARG A 183 3.47 -19.59 22.85
CA ARG A 183 4.45 -18.80 23.62
C ARG A 183 3.76 -17.85 24.61
N GLU A 184 4.42 -17.65 25.74
CA GLU A 184 4.03 -16.60 26.65
C GLU A 184 4.37 -15.20 26.08
N PRO A 185 3.51 -14.23 26.36
CA PRO A 185 2.31 -14.24 27.23
C PRO A 185 1.00 -14.59 26.49
N TYR A 186 1.05 -15.00 25.22
CA TYR A 186 -0.15 -15.19 24.39
C TYR A 186 -0.91 -16.47 24.79
N ARG A 187 -0.17 -17.51 25.22
CA ARG A 187 -0.75 -18.77 25.68
C ARG A 187 -1.67 -18.56 26.89
N SER A 188 -1.19 -17.78 27.88
CA SER A 188 -1.96 -17.49 29.10
C SER A 188 -2.79 -16.22 29.00
N ALA A 189 -2.87 -15.58 27.84
CA ALA A 189 -3.60 -14.34 27.65
C ALA A 189 -5.09 -14.47 27.93
N ARG A 190 -5.73 -13.43 28.44
CA ARG A 190 -7.18 -13.36 28.51
C ARG A 190 -7.80 -13.29 27.10
N ARG A 191 -7.23 -12.49 26.23
CA ARG A 191 -7.64 -12.35 24.83
C ARG A 191 -6.44 -12.01 23.96
N VAL A 192 -6.40 -12.60 22.78
CA VAL A 192 -5.47 -12.26 21.72
C VAL A 192 -6.27 -11.81 20.50
N PHE A 193 -6.23 -10.52 20.20
CA PHE A 193 -6.86 -9.96 19.02
C PHE A 193 -5.93 -10.17 17.83
N LEU A 194 -6.39 -10.91 16.82
CA LEU A 194 -5.68 -11.09 15.56
C LEU A 194 -6.33 -10.23 14.50
N ILE A 195 -5.65 -9.15 14.08
CA ILE A 195 -6.06 -8.29 12.98
C ILE A 195 -5.51 -8.88 11.70
N THR A 196 -6.39 -9.15 10.74
CA THR A 196 -6.05 -9.74 9.44
C THR A 196 -6.89 -9.10 8.33
N ASP A 197 -6.46 -9.25 7.10
CA ASP A 197 -7.25 -8.89 5.94
C ASP A 197 -8.38 -9.90 5.65
N ASN A 198 -8.98 -9.83 4.47
CA ASN A 198 -10.03 -10.76 4.04
C ASN A 198 -9.49 -11.85 3.09
N GLY A 199 -8.23 -12.26 3.23
CA GLY A 199 -7.62 -13.35 2.47
C GLY A 199 -8.36 -14.67 2.61
N SER A 200 -8.25 -15.54 1.61
CA SER A 200 -9.01 -16.79 1.54
C SER A 200 -8.75 -17.75 2.72
N CYS A 201 -7.53 -17.72 3.26
CA CYS A 201 -7.10 -18.63 4.34
C CYS A 201 -7.75 -18.34 5.70
N HIS A 202 -8.17 -17.10 5.93
CA HIS A 202 -8.68 -16.60 7.22
C HIS A 202 -10.00 -15.83 7.10
N ARG A 203 -10.67 -15.91 5.95
CA ARG A 203 -11.89 -15.16 5.67
C ARG A 203 -13.13 -15.79 6.31
N GLY A 204 -13.99 -14.93 6.89
CA GLY A 204 -15.34 -15.25 7.28
C GLY A 204 -15.47 -15.98 8.61
N ARG A 205 -16.73 -16.35 8.93
CA ARG A 205 -17.10 -16.97 10.21
C ARG A 205 -16.43 -18.33 10.43
N ARG A 206 -16.36 -19.18 9.39
CA ARG A 206 -15.73 -20.49 9.46
C ARG A 206 -14.25 -20.44 9.87
N ALA A 207 -13.51 -19.42 9.45
CA ALA A 207 -12.12 -19.24 9.86
C ALA A 207 -12.03 -18.84 11.35
N ALA A 208 -12.89 -17.94 11.79
CA ALA A 208 -12.97 -17.56 13.20
C ALA A 208 -13.34 -18.74 14.11
N ASP A 209 -14.29 -19.55 13.69
CA ASP A 209 -14.74 -20.72 14.46
C ASP A 209 -13.65 -21.79 14.55
N ARG A 210 -12.92 -22.08 13.45
CA ARG A 210 -11.75 -22.98 13.47
C ARG A 210 -10.65 -22.52 14.44
N LEU A 211 -10.37 -21.22 14.48
CA LEU A 211 -9.37 -20.67 15.40
C LEU A 211 -9.83 -20.78 16.85
N ARG A 212 -11.09 -20.43 17.13
CA ARG A 212 -11.67 -20.51 18.48
C ARG A 212 -11.75 -21.93 19.02
N ALA A 213 -12.06 -22.91 18.16
CA ALA A 213 -12.08 -24.31 18.55
C ALA A 213 -10.72 -24.78 19.07
N ARG A 214 -9.63 -24.22 18.57
CA ARG A 214 -8.27 -24.59 19.00
C ARG A 214 -7.70 -23.64 20.07
N TRP A 215 -8.06 -22.36 20.02
CA TRP A 215 -7.62 -21.32 20.95
C TRP A 215 -8.79 -20.41 21.32
N SER A 216 -9.45 -20.73 22.43
CA SER A 216 -10.68 -20.06 22.88
C SER A 216 -10.51 -18.57 23.18
N ASN A 217 -9.27 -18.14 23.49
CA ASN A 217 -8.92 -16.77 23.81
C ASN A 217 -8.59 -15.89 22.56
N ILE A 218 -8.71 -16.44 21.33
CA ILE A 218 -8.51 -15.66 20.10
C ILE A 218 -9.78 -14.90 19.73
N VAL A 219 -9.59 -13.63 19.36
CA VAL A 219 -10.60 -12.77 18.75
C VAL A 219 -10.10 -12.34 17.37
N LEU A 220 -10.66 -12.96 16.31
CA LEU A 220 -10.31 -12.60 14.94
C LEU A 220 -11.02 -11.30 14.53
N VAL A 221 -10.25 -10.33 14.03
CA VAL A 221 -10.73 -9.02 13.62
C VAL A 221 -10.30 -8.74 12.17
N HIS A 222 -11.28 -8.68 11.27
CA HIS A 222 -10.99 -8.40 9.87
C HIS A 222 -10.91 -6.89 9.60
N THR A 223 -9.93 -6.47 8.80
CA THR A 223 -9.92 -5.14 8.20
C THR A 223 -11.10 -4.99 7.22
N PRO A 224 -11.50 -3.76 6.85
CA PRO A 224 -12.43 -3.57 5.75
C PRO A 224 -11.85 -4.14 4.44
N VAL A 225 -12.73 -4.53 3.52
CA VAL A 225 -12.31 -4.97 2.18
C VAL A 225 -11.54 -3.85 1.48
N HIS A 226 -10.42 -4.18 0.84
CA HIS A 226 -9.49 -3.25 0.20
C HIS A 226 -8.84 -2.22 1.15
N ALA A 227 -8.68 -2.58 2.42
CA ALA A 227 -8.03 -1.73 3.42
C ALA A 227 -6.90 -2.46 4.17
N SER A 228 -6.09 -3.27 3.46
CA SER A 228 -4.91 -3.95 4.02
C SER A 228 -3.91 -2.95 4.63
N TRP A 229 -3.86 -1.71 4.10
CA TRP A 229 -3.04 -0.64 4.66
C TRP A 229 -3.33 -0.30 6.14
N LEU A 230 -4.49 -0.70 6.66
CA LEU A 230 -4.80 -0.62 8.10
C LEU A 230 -4.09 -1.73 8.90
N ASN A 231 -3.58 -2.78 8.26
CA ASN A 231 -2.87 -3.86 8.92
C ASN A 231 -1.40 -3.47 9.09
N GLN A 232 -0.94 -3.25 10.34
CA GLN A 232 0.42 -2.77 10.60
C GLN A 232 1.53 -3.71 10.11
N ILE A 233 1.26 -5.00 9.91
CA ILE A 233 2.24 -5.94 9.37
C ILE A 233 2.72 -5.54 7.96
N GLU A 234 1.90 -4.80 7.21
CA GLU A 234 2.26 -4.28 5.88
C GLU A 234 3.42 -3.29 5.93
N VAL A 235 3.55 -2.55 7.04
CA VAL A 235 4.72 -1.68 7.28
C VAL A 235 5.98 -2.52 7.35
N TYR A 236 5.95 -3.63 8.10
CA TYR A 236 7.06 -4.56 8.19
C TYR A 236 7.37 -5.21 6.83
N PHE A 237 6.37 -5.67 6.09
CA PHE A 237 6.56 -6.22 4.74
C PHE A 237 7.18 -5.21 3.77
N SER A 238 6.84 -3.94 3.89
CA SER A 238 7.48 -2.87 3.13
C SER A 238 8.97 -2.71 3.48
N ILE A 239 9.33 -2.90 4.74
CA ILE A 239 10.74 -2.88 5.20
C ILE A 239 11.48 -4.10 4.63
N VAL A 240 10.91 -5.30 4.72
CA VAL A 240 11.46 -6.53 4.11
C VAL A 240 11.69 -6.33 2.61
N GLN A 241 10.69 -5.78 1.91
CA GLN A 241 10.80 -5.52 0.47
C GLN A 241 11.99 -4.64 0.15
N ARG A 242 12.11 -3.50 0.82
CA ARG A 242 13.17 -2.51 0.51
C ARG A 242 14.56 -2.93 0.95
N LYS A 243 14.68 -3.66 2.06
CA LYS A 243 15.99 -3.94 2.68
C LYS A 243 16.54 -5.33 2.39
N LEU A 244 15.68 -6.27 1.99
CA LEU A 244 16.09 -7.64 1.72
C LEU A 244 15.77 -8.10 0.30
N LEU A 245 14.58 -7.73 -0.19
CA LEU A 245 14.07 -8.26 -1.45
C LEU A 245 14.29 -7.32 -2.65
N THR A 246 14.94 -6.18 -2.43
CA THR A 246 15.26 -5.22 -3.49
C THR A 246 16.63 -4.60 -3.24
N PRO A 247 17.62 -4.90 -4.09
CA PRO A 247 17.60 -5.94 -5.12
C PRO A 247 17.55 -7.35 -4.53
N SER A 248 16.94 -8.30 -5.25
CA SER A 248 16.92 -9.71 -4.83
C SER A 248 17.97 -10.53 -5.59
N ASP A 249 18.76 -11.31 -4.86
CA ASP A 249 19.73 -12.25 -5.41
C ASP A 249 19.84 -13.43 -4.44
N PHE A 250 19.19 -14.55 -4.80
CA PHE A 250 19.09 -15.74 -3.95
C PHE A 250 19.33 -16.99 -4.79
N GLU A 251 20.31 -17.79 -4.39
CA GLU A 251 20.72 -19.01 -5.10
C GLU A 251 19.61 -20.06 -5.19
N SER A 252 18.76 -20.14 -4.16
CA SER A 252 17.72 -21.16 -4.06
C SER A 252 16.58 -20.72 -3.12
N LEU A 253 15.50 -21.50 -3.07
CA LEU A 253 14.43 -21.32 -2.08
C LEU A 253 14.94 -21.49 -0.64
N ALA A 254 15.88 -22.39 -0.41
CA ALA A 254 16.49 -22.59 0.91
C ALA A 254 17.29 -21.35 1.33
N ASP A 255 18.02 -20.76 0.40
CA ASP A 255 18.76 -19.53 0.62
C ASP A 255 17.82 -18.36 0.88
N LEU A 256 16.79 -18.16 0.07
CA LEU A 256 15.74 -17.16 0.30
C LEU A 256 15.13 -17.30 1.70
N LYS A 257 14.72 -18.53 2.09
CA LYS A 257 14.14 -18.81 3.41
C LYS A 257 15.13 -18.44 4.53
N ARG A 258 16.38 -18.88 4.43
CA ARG A 258 17.45 -18.57 5.41
C ARG A 258 17.60 -17.06 5.58
N ASN A 259 17.69 -16.31 4.49
CA ASN A 259 17.86 -14.86 4.51
C ASN A 259 16.64 -14.13 5.09
N VAL A 260 15.42 -14.54 4.75
CA VAL A 260 14.19 -13.97 5.32
C VAL A 260 14.14 -14.19 6.83
N MET A 261 14.47 -15.38 7.31
CA MET A 261 14.45 -15.71 8.74
C MET A 261 15.59 -15.00 9.50
N ALA A 262 16.77 -14.89 8.90
CA ALA A 262 17.88 -14.12 9.46
C ALA A 262 17.55 -12.62 9.55
N PHE A 263 16.91 -12.07 8.50
CA PHE A 263 16.42 -10.69 8.51
C PHE A 263 15.39 -10.46 9.62
N GLN A 264 14.44 -11.38 9.79
CA GLN A 264 13.46 -11.31 10.87
C GLN A 264 14.16 -11.27 12.24
N ALA A 265 15.11 -12.17 12.48
CA ALA A 265 15.85 -12.23 13.74
C ALA A 265 16.66 -10.94 13.99
N ARG A 266 17.31 -10.40 12.96
CA ARG A 266 18.02 -9.12 13.02
C ARG A 266 17.06 -7.97 13.33
N TYR A 267 15.94 -7.89 12.63
CA TYR A 267 14.93 -6.83 12.81
C TYR A 267 14.37 -6.87 14.23
N GLN A 268 14.05 -8.06 14.76
CA GLN A 268 13.49 -8.24 16.08
C GLN A 268 14.37 -7.66 17.21
N ARG A 269 15.69 -7.69 17.06
CA ARG A 269 16.62 -7.17 18.10
C ARG A 269 16.48 -5.65 18.33
N ALA A 270 16.10 -4.90 17.30
CA ALA A 270 15.96 -3.44 17.35
C ALA A 270 14.51 -2.97 17.14
N ALA A 271 13.56 -3.90 17.14
CA ALA A 271 12.17 -3.60 16.85
C ALA A 271 11.56 -2.72 17.94
N LYS A 272 10.81 -1.71 17.49
CA LYS A 272 9.98 -0.83 18.33
C LYS A 272 8.56 -0.79 17.76
N PRO A 273 7.52 -0.53 18.58
CA PRO A 273 6.17 -0.32 18.09
C PRO A 273 6.14 0.75 16.99
N PHE A 274 5.37 0.50 15.94
CA PHE A 274 5.23 1.48 14.87
C PHE A 274 4.50 2.72 15.39
N LYS A 275 5.01 3.90 15.03
CA LYS A 275 4.32 5.17 15.30
C LYS A 275 3.10 5.28 14.39
N TRP A 276 1.97 4.79 14.85
CA TRP A 276 0.71 4.81 14.11
C TRP A 276 -0.02 6.14 14.32
N THR A 277 -0.16 6.93 13.26
CA THR A 277 -0.73 8.28 13.33
C THR A 277 -2.19 8.34 12.88
N PHE A 278 -2.64 7.41 12.02
CA PHE A 278 -4.01 7.40 11.52
C PHE A 278 -5.03 7.12 12.63
N ALA A 279 -5.92 8.06 12.83
CA ALA A 279 -6.85 8.08 13.95
C ALA A 279 -8.32 8.08 13.49
N ARG A 280 -9.27 8.02 14.42
CA ARG A 280 -10.70 8.12 14.10
C ARG A 280 -11.07 9.44 13.41
N ARG A 281 -10.45 10.56 13.78
CA ARG A 281 -10.63 11.86 13.10
C ARG A 281 -10.26 11.76 11.61
N ASP A 282 -9.17 11.09 11.30
CA ASP A 282 -8.68 10.92 9.92
C ASP A 282 -9.62 9.99 9.13
N LEU A 283 -10.21 9.00 9.79
CA LEU A 283 -11.26 8.15 9.22
C LEU A 283 -12.52 8.97 8.86
N HIS A 284 -12.92 9.92 9.70
CA HIS A 284 -14.04 10.84 9.40
C HIS A 284 -13.71 11.75 8.21
N GLY A 285 -12.52 12.34 8.18
CA GLY A 285 -12.05 13.16 7.07
C GLY A 285 -11.99 12.37 5.75
N LEU A 286 -11.47 11.13 5.79
CA LEU A 286 -11.44 10.23 4.64
C LEU A 286 -12.86 9.96 4.11
N ARG A 287 -13.84 9.69 4.98
CA ARG A 287 -15.25 9.47 4.58
C ARG A 287 -15.85 10.69 3.90
N ALA A 288 -15.62 11.89 4.45
CA ALA A 288 -16.11 13.14 3.86
C ALA A 288 -15.52 13.35 2.45
N THR A 289 -14.21 13.14 2.29
CA THR A 289 -13.52 13.23 1.00
C THR A 289 -14.08 12.21 -0.01
N LEU A 290 -14.32 10.98 0.42
CA LEU A 290 -14.86 9.92 -0.43
C LEU A 290 -16.30 10.20 -0.87
N LYS A 291 -17.15 10.77 0.01
CA LYS A 291 -18.50 11.23 -0.36
C LYS A 291 -18.45 12.31 -1.43
N LYS A 292 -17.60 13.34 -1.28
CA LYS A 292 -17.41 14.40 -2.28
C LYS A 292 -16.95 13.82 -3.63
N ARG A 293 -15.97 12.93 -3.64
CA ARG A 293 -15.46 12.29 -4.87
C ARG A 293 -16.50 11.40 -5.54
N ARG A 294 -17.36 10.72 -4.78
CA ARG A 294 -18.46 9.93 -5.32
C ARG A 294 -19.49 10.83 -6.02
N ALA A 295 -19.87 11.94 -5.41
CA ALA A 295 -20.76 12.93 -6.03
C ALA A 295 -20.16 13.45 -7.34
N SER A 296 -18.88 13.85 -7.35
CA SER A 296 -18.19 14.31 -8.56
C SER A 296 -18.03 13.22 -9.65
N ALA A 297 -17.93 11.95 -9.28
CA ALA A 297 -17.86 10.85 -10.25
C ALA A 297 -19.24 10.51 -10.86
N CYS A 298 -20.32 10.70 -10.12
CA CYS A 298 -21.68 10.47 -10.62
C CYS A 298 -22.18 11.59 -11.54
N THR A 299 -21.59 12.78 -11.48
CA THR A 299 -21.90 13.91 -12.40
C THR A 299 -21.19 13.78 -13.75
N LEU A 300 -20.33 12.79 -13.94
CA LEU A 300 -19.68 12.53 -15.21
C LEU A 300 -20.60 11.64 -16.08
N PRO A 301 -20.86 11.96 -17.35
CA PRO A 301 -21.69 11.16 -18.23
C PRO A 301 -21.15 9.73 -18.33
N ASN A 302 -22.07 8.78 -18.24
CA ASN A 302 -21.80 7.34 -18.27
C ASN A 302 -21.13 6.97 -19.60
N ARG A 303 -20.02 6.25 -19.59
CA ARG A 303 -19.32 5.79 -20.79
C ARG A 303 -20.03 4.68 -21.57
N ASN A 304 -21.22 4.27 -21.16
CA ASN A 304 -21.97 3.15 -21.74
C ASN A 304 -23.28 3.60 -22.39
N THR A 305 -23.19 4.43 -23.42
CA THR A 305 -24.26 4.52 -24.42
C THR A 305 -23.64 4.86 -25.77
N SER A 306 -23.07 3.89 -26.43
CA SER A 306 -23.06 3.74 -27.88
C SER A 306 -22.68 2.30 -28.20
N SER A 307 -23.72 1.63 -28.63
CA SER A 307 -23.71 0.33 -29.30
C SER A 307 -22.88 0.39 -30.55
#